data_bb8ac327f92a7717453c6fb4f60ebf01
#
_entry.id   bb8ac327f92a7717453c6fb4f60ebf01
#
_cell.length_a   1.000
_cell.length_b   1.000
_cell.length_c   1.000
_cell.angle_alpha   90.00
_cell.angle_beta   90.00
_cell.angle_gamma   90.00
#
_symmetry.space_group_name_H-M   'P 1'
#
loop_
_entity.id
_entity.type
_entity.pdbx_description
1 polymer ?
#
loop_
_entity_poly.entity_id
_entity_poly.type
_entity_poly.pdbx_seq_one_letter_code
_entity_poly.pdbx_strand_id
1 'polypeptide(L)'
;MPPDGRQIMKCAMRFLVFIGCSCCFTDDLDCLTARQGDFLCVVIKSFFSSGRETGEPRRIICVNMPIIENAGLFMNIKDVAQRAGVSISTVSNVLNGRRNVSPEKAQAVMRAAEELNYIPNVNAQMMKRHGTGNIGLFLSHVEGPYYAALMPALFYFCAKAGYALLIYVNDFHTSRDVAQAVLSCNIDGAIMLNGLITEEDIRLVNQRGIPMVFMDRNIRMPGTGCVLIDNGSGTHEQVEYLYHTGHRRIAYMIGYENNDGNGREAAFRKAMEEFGLPLEPELMMQGLFNEKVAYNNVRVLIGRQERLPDAIVCASDEMAIGCMNAIHDMGMEVPGDVSVLGFDNLAIGEMCEPKLTTVDYDISRFCRMAVEELLRLIADPTQEGSIQYTATRLIIRNSVALRLGRLK
;
A
#
# COMPACT_ATOMS: atom_id res chain seq x y z
N MET A 1 10.92 28.31 2.81
CA MET A 1 10.06 28.76 3.93
C MET A 1 8.85 27.85 3.95
N PRO A 2 8.52 27.18 5.04
CA PRO A 2 7.30 26.40 5.09
C PRO A 2 6.09 27.34 4.98
N PRO A 3 4.98 26.92 4.36
CA PRO A 3 3.81 27.77 4.23
C PRO A 3 3.29 28.14 5.63
N ASP A 4 3.02 29.42 5.83
CA ASP A 4 2.55 30.02 7.06
C ASP A 4 1.31 29.29 7.56
N GLY A 5 1.32 28.85 8.83
CA GLY A 5 0.21 28.12 9.45
C GLY A 5 -1.16 28.83 9.35
N ARG A 6 -1.17 30.11 9.02
CA ARG A 6 -2.38 30.89 8.71
C ARG A 6 -3.03 30.51 7.37
N GLN A 7 -2.29 30.00 6.39
CA GLN A 7 -2.88 29.54 5.13
C GLN A 7 -3.54 28.18 5.27
N ILE A 8 -2.97 27.27 6.06
CA ILE A 8 -3.58 25.97 6.39
C ILE A 8 -4.86 26.18 7.19
N MET A 9 -4.84 27.10 8.15
CA MET A 9 -6.02 27.47 8.93
C MET A 9 -7.13 28.11 8.10
N LYS A 10 -6.80 28.92 7.09
CA LYS A 10 -7.79 29.52 6.16
C LYS A 10 -8.41 28.48 5.23
N CYS A 11 -7.70 27.43 4.83
CA CYS A 11 -8.25 26.34 4.04
C CYS A 11 -9.17 25.44 4.89
N ALA A 12 -8.79 25.15 6.13
CA ALA A 12 -9.62 24.41 7.08
C ALA A 12 -10.87 25.22 7.50
N MET A 13 -10.73 26.54 7.71
CA MET A 13 -11.89 27.43 7.98
C MET A 13 -12.85 27.55 6.80
N ARG A 14 -12.39 27.53 5.55
CA ARG A 14 -13.27 27.49 4.38
C ARG A 14 -14.06 26.19 4.27
N PHE A 15 -13.47 25.08 4.69
CA PHE A 15 -14.15 23.77 4.73
C PHE A 15 -15.17 23.71 5.89
N LEU A 16 -14.85 24.29 7.05
CA LEU A 16 -15.73 24.36 8.22
C LEU A 16 -16.92 25.29 8.03
N VAL A 17 -16.75 26.43 7.33
CA VAL A 17 -17.85 27.36 7.00
C VAL A 17 -18.86 26.73 6.02
N PHE A 18 -18.45 25.77 5.21
CA PHE A 18 -19.38 25.05 4.30
C PHE A 18 -20.25 24.01 5.05
N ILE A 19 -19.88 23.62 6.29
CA ILE A 19 -20.60 22.61 7.08
C ILE A 19 -21.50 23.23 8.16
N GLY A 20 -21.48 24.54 8.37
CA GLY A 20 -22.45 25.28 9.22
C GLY A 20 -22.41 24.97 10.72
N CYS A 21 -21.26 24.55 11.29
CA CYS A 21 -21.14 24.21 12.71
C CYS A 21 -20.59 25.37 13.55
N SER A 22 -21.43 25.97 14.40
CA SER A 22 -21.05 27.03 15.34
C SER A 22 -20.49 26.52 16.67
N CYS A 23 -20.49 25.22 16.96
CA CYS A 23 -20.16 24.64 18.28
C CYS A 23 -18.70 24.16 18.41
N CYS A 24 -17.82 24.38 17.44
CA CYS A 24 -16.45 23.86 17.47
C CYS A 24 -15.43 24.74 18.25
N PHE A 25 -15.86 25.67 19.07
CA PHE A 25 -14.98 26.64 19.75
C PHE A 25 -15.17 26.73 21.28
N THR A 26 -15.57 25.67 21.95
CA THR A 26 -15.59 25.64 23.42
C THR A 26 -14.62 24.59 23.96
N ASP A 27 -13.78 25.02 24.92
CA ASP A 27 -12.76 24.18 25.59
C ASP A 27 -13.34 23.16 26.58
N ASP A 28 -14.65 22.93 26.61
CA ASP A 28 -15.29 22.04 27.56
C ASP A 28 -15.37 20.58 27.06
N LEU A 29 -14.77 19.73 27.85
CA LEU A 29 -14.58 18.29 27.63
C LEU A 29 -15.85 17.42 27.72
N ASP A 30 -17.02 18.02 28.03
CA ASP A 30 -18.26 17.29 28.31
C ASP A 30 -19.21 17.09 27.10
N CYS A 31 -18.76 17.43 25.89
CA CYS A 31 -19.57 17.22 24.66
C CYS A 31 -19.44 15.79 24.13
N LEU A 32 -19.69 14.79 24.97
CA LEU A 32 -19.57 13.38 24.61
C LEU A 32 -20.89 12.76 24.14
N THR A 33 -21.88 13.46 23.78
CA THR A 33 -23.13 13.03 23.13
C THR A 33 -24.21 14.11 23.43
N ALA A 34 -24.17 15.21 22.73
CA ALA A 34 -25.31 16.13 22.72
C ALA A 34 -26.10 15.93 21.42
N ARG A 35 -27.34 15.49 21.51
CA ARG A 35 -28.32 15.67 20.45
C ARG A 35 -28.69 17.16 20.42
N GLN A 36 -28.22 17.88 19.42
CA GLN A 36 -28.73 19.21 19.11
C GLN A 36 -29.35 19.18 17.72
N GLY A 37 -30.67 19.14 17.65
CA GLY A 37 -31.44 19.17 16.41
C GLY A 37 -31.17 17.93 15.54
N ASP A 38 -31.27 18.08 14.22
CA ASP A 38 -31.26 17.01 13.22
C ASP A 38 -29.85 16.51 12.83
N PHE A 39 -28.83 16.64 13.70
CA PHE A 39 -27.44 16.27 13.42
C PHE A 39 -26.86 15.33 14.48
N LEU A 40 -26.18 14.28 14.01
CA LEU A 40 -25.36 13.39 14.82
C LEU A 40 -23.90 13.88 14.81
N CYS A 41 -23.36 14.25 15.98
CA CYS A 41 -21.96 14.58 16.10
C CYS A 41 -21.12 13.31 16.26
N VAL A 42 -20.30 12.97 15.26
CA VAL A 42 -19.36 11.85 15.31
C VAL A 42 -18.00 12.38 15.70
N VAL A 43 -17.52 12.01 16.89
CA VAL A 43 -16.18 12.36 17.37
C VAL A 43 -15.19 11.32 16.89
N ILE A 44 -14.31 11.69 15.97
CA ILE A 44 -13.21 10.83 15.52
C ILE A 44 -12.00 11.14 16.40
N LYS A 45 -11.65 10.23 17.30
CA LYS A 45 -10.39 10.31 18.07
C LYS A 45 -9.27 9.77 17.19
N SER A 46 -8.41 10.65 16.66
CA SER A 46 -7.13 10.24 16.12
C SER A 46 -6.10 10.21 17.26
N PHE A 47 -5.56 9.04 17.55
CA PHE A 47 -4.43 8.89 18.47
C PHE A 47 -3.15 9.12 17.68
N PHE A 48 -2.60 10.32 17.72
CA PHE A 48 -1.20 10.54 17.38
C PHE A 48 -0.39 10.41 18.65
N SER A 49 0.38 9.33 18.80
CA SER A 49 1.39 9.23 19.85
C SER A 49 2.69 9.82 19.34
N SER A 50 2.93 11.11 19.53
CA SER A 50 4.29 11.65 19.46
C SER A 50 4.87 11.64 20.87
N GLY A 51 5.94 10.89 21.09
CA GLY A 51 6.72 10.97 22.31
C GLY A 51 7.37 12.33 22.43
N ARG A 52 7.14 12.96 23.52
CA ARG A 52 7.81 13.91 24.41
C ARG A 52 6.86 14.98 24.91
N GLU A 53 6.95 15.20 26.21
CA GLU A 53 6.25 16.20 27.02
C GLU A 53 6.36 17.62 26.42
N THR A 54 5.34 18.03 25.67
CA THR A 54 4.98 19.43 25.48
C THR A 54 3.47 19.47 25.53
N GLY A 55 2.92 20.19 26.54
CA GLY A 55 1.50 20.23 26.85
C GLY A 55 0.66 21.00 25.81
N GLU A 56 0.58 20.50 24.59
CA GLU A 56 -0.38 21.00 23.59
C GLU A 56 -1.69 20.21 23.66
N PRO A 57 -2.85 20.88 23.60
CA PRO A 57 -4.15 20.23 23.72
C PRO A 57 -4.42 19.32 22.51
N ARG A 58 -4.91 18.12 22.80
CA ARG A 58 -5.32 17.11 21.78
C ARG A 58 -6.43 17.71 20.91
N ARG A 59 -6.21 17.81 19.60
CA ARG A 59 -7.21 18.31 18.66
C ARG A 59 -8.30 17.25 18.46
N ILE A 60 -9.52 17.59 18.81
CA ILE A 60 -10.72 16.79 18.53
C ILE A 60 -11.32 17.33 17.23
N ILE A 61 -11.47 16.49 16.23
CA ILE A 61 -12.17 16.83 14.99
C ILE A 61 -13.60 16.32 15.13
N CYS A 62 -14.55 17.23 15.25
CA CYS A 62 -15.97 16.91 15.22
C CYS A 62 -16.48 17.02 13.79
N VAL A 63 -17.05 15.94 13.25
CA VAL A 63 -17.74 15.93 11.96
C VAL A 63 -19.23 15.86 12.25
N ASN A 64 -19.97 16.93 11.93
CA ASN A 64 -21.44 16.93 11.99
C ASN A 64 -21.97 16.24 10.73
N MET A 65 -22.61 15.11 10.90
CA MET A 65 -23.38 14.47 9.82
C MET A 65 -24.87 14.76 10.05
N PRO A 66 -25.65 15.10 8.97
CA PRO A 66 -27.09 15.25 9.12
C PRO A 66 -27.71 13.95 9.61
N ILE A 67 -28.51 14.01 10.65
CA ILE A 67 -29.37 12.90 11.07
C ILE A 67 -30.42 12.77 9.97
N ILE A 68 -30.30 11.76 9.14
CA ILE A 68 -31.39 11.37 8.26
C ILE A 68 -32.46 10.80 9.21
N GLU A 69 -33.55 11.56 9.42
CA GLU A 69 -34.66 11.19 10.34
C GLU A 69 -35.27 9.80 10.05
N ASN A 70 -34.89 9.17 8.95
CA ASN A 70 -35.25 7.79 8.59
C ASN A 70 -34.21 6.73 9.01
N ALA A 71 -33.24 7.03 9.88
CA ALA A 71 -32.29 6.04 10.42
C ALA A 71 -32.94 4.96 11.32
N GLY A 72 -34.27 4.95 11.44
CA GLY A 72 -35.03 3.96 12.19
C GLY A 72 -35.52 2.74 11.38
N LEU A 73 -35.39 2.73 10.07
CA LEU A 73 -35.85 1.60 9.23
C LEU A 73 -34.77 1.27 8.19
N PHE A 74 -33.70 0.61 8.61
CA PHE A 74 -32.96 -0.22 7.68
C PHE A 74 -33.92 -1.33 7.20
N MET A 75 -34.52 -1.10 5.99
CA MET A 75 -35.40 -2.10 5.38
C MET A 75 -34.64 -3.42 5.31
N ASN A 76 -35.24 -4.45 5.82
CA ASN A 76 -34.63 -5.78 5.86
C ASN A 76 -35.26 -6.68 4.79
N ILE A 77 -34.67 -7.84 4.55
CA ILE A 77 -35.16 -8.79 3.54
C ILE A 77 -36.61 -9.24 3.79
N LYS A 78 -37.11 -9.17 5.05
CA LYS A 78 -38.49 -9.48 5.39
C LYS A 78 -39.44 -8.44 4.85
N ASP A 79 -39.06 -7.16 4.88
CA ASP A 79 -39.86 -6.05 4.35
C ASP A 79 -40.02 -6.17 2.85
N VAL A 80 -38.92 -6.52 2.13
CA VAL A 80 -38.98 -6.82 0.69
C VAL A 80 -39.87 -8.01 0.38
N ALA A 81 -39.79 -9.08 1.18
CA ALA A 81 -40.63 -10.28 1.04
C ALA A 81 -42.11 -9.95 1.24
N GLN A 82 -42.45 -9.17 2.25
CA GLN A 82 -43.80 -8.72 2.55
C GLN A 82 -44.32 -7.79 1.41
N ARG A 83 -43.51 -6.84 0.94
CA ARG A 83 -43.88 -5.91 -0.12
C ARG A 83 -44.09 -6.59 -1.48
N ALA A 84 -43.27 -7.59 -1.79
CA ALA A 84 -43.34 -8.39 -3.01
C ALA A 84 -44.37 -9.52 -2.96
N GLY A 85 -44.97 -9.83 -1.79
CA GLY A 85 -45.90 -10.93 -1.59
C GLY A 85 -45.30 -12.31 -1.80
N VAL A 86 -44.02 -12.51 -1.43
CA VAL A 86 -43.28 -13.74 -1.62
C VAL A 86 -42.55 -14.16 -0.32
N SER A 87 -42.05 -15.40 -0.29
CA SER A 87 -41.23 -15.84 0.85
C SER A 87 -39.84 -15.17 0.87
N ILE A 88 -39.23 -15.07 2.06
CA ILE A 88 -37.85 -14.57 2.23
C ILE A 88 -36.86 -15.39 1.37
N SER A 89 -37.07 -16.71 1.25
CA SER A 89 -36.25 -17.58 0.40
C SER A 89 -36.38 -17.20 -1.10
N THR A 90 -37.59 -16.84 -1.54
CA THR A 90 -37.78 -16.35 -2.92
C THR A 90 -37.04 -15.04 -3.17
N VAL A 91 -37.15 -14.07 -2.25
CA VAL A 91 -36.37 -12.83 -2.32
C VAL A 91 -34.88 -13.12 -2.40
N SER A 92 -34.36 -13.95 -1.49
CA SER A 92 -32.94 -14.35 -1.49
C SER A 92 -32.52 -15.02 -2.80
N ASN A 93 -33.36 -15.88 -3.39
CA ASN A 93 -33.03 -16.53 -4.67
C ASN A 93 -33.00 -15.53 -5.84
N VAL A 94 -33.93 -14.58 -5.90
CA VAL A 94 -33.96 -13.54 -6.94
C VAL A 94 -32.73 -12.64 -6.84
N LEU A 95 -32.45 -12.11 -5.65
CA LEU A 95 -31.32 -11.19 -5.44
C LEU A 95 -29.96 -11.86 -5.66
N ASN A 96 -29.88 -13.21 -5.51
CA ASN A 96 -28.70 -14.00 -5.81
C ASN A 96 -28.65 -14.56 -7.25
N GLY A 97 -29.54 -14.16 -8.14
CA GLY A 97 -29.54 -14.57 -9.54
C GLY A 97 -29.83 -16.07 -9.78
N ARG A 98 -30.45 -16.78 -8.83
CA ARG A 98 -30.76 -18.20 -8.98
C ARG A 98 -31.95 -18.39 -9.92
N ARG A 99 -31.84 -19.31 -10.91
CA ARG A 99 -32.80 -19.51 -12.02
C ARG A 99 -34.14 -20.18 -11.64
N ASN A 100 -34.38 -20.51 -10.37
CA ASN A 100 -35.58 -21.27 -9.95
C ASN A 100 -36.74 -20.39 -9.44
N VAL A 101 -36.91 -19.18 -10.01
CA VAL A 101 -38.00 -18.25 -9.66
C VAL A 101 -38.71 -17.81 -10.95
N SER A 102 -40.06 -17.81 -10.95
CA SER A 102 -40.77 -17.35 -12.13
C SER A 102 -40.46 -15.87 -12.46
N PRO A 103 -40.48 -15.46 -13.74
CA PRO A 103 -40.18 -14.10 -14.15
C PRO A 103 -41.04 -13.04 -13.44
N GLU A 104 -42.33 -13.34 -13.21
CA GLU A 104 -43.27 -12.40 -12.56
C GLU A 104 -42.86 -12.17 -11.09
N LYS A 105 -42.50 -13.22 -10.36
CA LYS A 105 -42.03 -13.12 -8.96
C LYS A 105 -40.70 -12.41 -8.88
N ALA A 106 -39.79 -12.68 -9.83
CA ALA A 106 -38.51 -11.99 -9.88
C ALA A 106 -38.68 -10.48 -10.08
N GLN A 107 -39.58 -10.09 -10.99
CA GLN A 107 -39.88 -8.68 -11.26
C GLN A 107 -40.56 -7.99 -10.08
N ALA A 108 -41.47 -8.71 -9.36
CA ALA A 108 -42.12 -8.17 -8.16
C ALA A 108 -41.09 -7.91 -7.03
N VAL A 109 -40.14 -8.82 -6.85
CA VAL A 109 -39.04 -8.66 -5.86
C VAL A 109 -38.15 -7.49 -6.21
N MET A 110 -37.74 -7.34 -7.49
CA MET A 110 -36.88 -6.25 -7.90
C MET A 110 -37.54 -4.89 -7.69
N ARG A 111 -38.84 -4.73 -8.08
CA ARG A 111 -39.61 -3.52 -7.82
C ARG A 111 -39.74 -3.20 -6.33
N ALA A 112 -40.04 -4.21 -5.51
CA ALA A 112 -40.14 -4.03 -4.06
C ALA A 112 -38.82 -3.59 -3.45
N ALA A 113 -37.68 -4.14 -3.91
CA ALA A 113 -36.37 -3.74 -3.45
C ALA A 113 -36.03 -2.29 -3.83
N GLU A 114 -36.35 -1.86 -5.07
CA GLU A 114 -36.20 -0.47 -5.53
C GLU A 114 -37.08 0.50 -4.73
N GLU A 115 -38.40 0.20 -4.59
CA GLU A 115 -39.32 1.03 -3.83
C GLU A 115 -38.92 1.24 -2.36
N LEU A 116 -38.34 0.22 -1.76
CA LEU A 116 -37.88 0.25 -0.38
C LEU A 116 -36.43 0.74 -0.22
N ASN A 117 -35.76 1.10 -1.30
CA ASN A 117 -34.32 1.37 -1.31
C ASN A 117 -33.52 0.28 -0.56
N TYR A 118 -33.95 -0.97 -0.72
CA TYR A 118 -33.33 -2.11 -0.03
C TYR A 118 -32.00 -2.45 -0.66
N ILE A 119 -30.92 -2.26 0.09
CA ILE A 119 -29.59 -2.74 -0.27
C ILE A 119 -29.39 -4.11 0.38
N PRO A 120 -29.18 -5.18 -0.43
CA PRO A 120 -28.90 -6.51 0.11
C PRO A 120 -27.74 -6.43 1.10
N ASN A 121 -27.94 -6.93 2.33
CA ASN A 121 -26.85 -7.00 3.29
C ASN A 121 -25.87 -8.09 2.82
N VAL A 122 -24.75 -7.64 2.26
CA VAL A 122 -23.67 -8.49 1.74
C VAL A 122 -23.18 -9.45 2.84
N ASN A 123 -23.10 -8.96 4.09
CA ASN A 123 -22.72 -9.80 5.24
C ASN A 123 -23.71 -10.93 5.51
N ALA A 124 -25.03 -10.72 5.31
CA ALA A 124 -26.03 -11.76 5.45
C ALA A 124 -26.00 -12.79 4.29
N GLN A 125 -25.56 -12.39 3.11
CA GLN A 125 -25.30 -13.32 1.99
C GLN A 125 -24.03 -14.14 2.23
N MET A 126 -23.01 -13.54 2.83
CA MET A 126 -21.70 -14.15 3.14
C MET A 126 -21.79 -15.13 4.31
N MET A 127 -22.69 -14.92 5.29
CA MET A 127 -22.96 -15.90 6.35
C MET A 127 -23.42 -17.26 5.82
N LYS A 128 -23.90 -17.36 4.57
CA LYS A 128 -24.19 -18.63 3.88
C LYS A 128 -22.98 -19.26 3.17
N ARG A 129 -21.92 -18.48 2.96
CA ARG A 129 -20.62 -18.91 2.47
C ARG A 129 -19.68 -18.88 3.66
N HIS A 130 -19.53 -19.81 4.50
CA HIS A 130 -18.56 -19.96 5.60
C HIS A 130 -17.39 -18.93 5.65
N GLY A 131 -17.67 -17.60 5.54
CA GLY A 131 -16.66 -16.55 5.51
C GLY A 131 -17.26 -15.15 5.58
N THR A 132 -16.39 -14.14 5.83
CA THR A 132 -16.75 -12.71 5.93
C THR A 132 -16.82 -12.04 4.56
N GLY A 133 -16.12 -12.59 3.57
CA GLY A 133 -15.91 -12.02 2.24
C GLY A 133 -14.98 -10.80 2.21
N ASN A 134 -14.19 -10.64 3.25
CA ASN A 134 -13.22 -9.57 3.36
C ASN A 134 -11.80 -10.12 3.40
N ILE A 135 -10.89 -9.47 2.69
CA ILE A 135 -9.44 -9.64 2.81
C ILE A 135 -8.88 -8.38 3.45
N GLY A 136 -8.03 -8.52 4.47
CA GLY A 136 -7.32 -7.42 5.09
C GLY A 136 -5.96 -7.19 4.42
N LEU A 137 -5.63 -5.94 4.08
CA LEU A 137 -4.29 -5.50 3.68
C LEU A 137 -3.69 -4.67 4.82
N PHE A 138 -2.57 -5.13 5.39
CA PHE A 138 -1.92 -4.48 6.53
C PHE A 138 -0.63 -3.82 6.09
N LEU A 139 -0.56 -2.49 6.27
CA LEU A 139 0.51 -1.61 5.82
C LEU A 139 0.99 -0.73 6.98
N SER A 140 2.27 -0.37 6.98
CA SER A 140 2.80 0.64 7.89
C SER A 140 2.51 2.06 7.39
N HIS A 141 2.44 2.27 6.07
CA HIS A 141 2.16 3.55 5.41
C HIS A 141 1.57 3.30 4.01
N VAL A 142 1.02 4.32 3.39
CA VAL A 142 0.35 4.23 2.06
C VAL A 142 0.81 5.32 1.10
N GLU A 143 1.78 6.12 1.51
CA GLU A 143 2.27 7.23 0.71
C GLU A 143 3.25 6.75 -0.36
N GLY A 144 3.31 7.51 -1.45
CA GLY A 144 4.27 7.28 -2.53
C GLY A 144 3.72 6.53 -3.74
N PRO A 145 4.44 6.61 -4.86
CA PRO A 145 4.03 6.05 -6.15
C PRO A 145 3.99 4.52 -6.15
N TYR A 146 4.77 3.85 -5.30
CA TYR A 146 4.74 2.40 -5.14
C TYR A 146 3.36 1.89 -4.70
N TYR A 147 2.82 2.46 -3.60
CA TYR A 147 1.49 2.06 -3.11
C TYR A 147 0.37 2.49 -4.06
N ALA A 148 0.54 3.62 -4.76
CA ALA A 148 -0.41 4.05 -5.78
C ALA A 148 -0.52 3.05 -6.95
N ALA A 149 0.55 2.32 -7.27
CA ALA A 149 0.54 1.25 -8.27
C ALA A 149 0.01 -0.09 -7.71
N LEU A 150 0.36 -0.43 -6.46
CA LEU A 150 0.05 -1.72 -5.83
C LEU A 150 -1.45 -1.84 -5.47
N MET A 151 -2.04 -0.81 -4.85
CA MET A 151 -3.40 -0.88 -4.32
C MET A 151 -4.49 -1.13 -5.36
N PRO A 152 -4.51 -0.46 -6.54
CA PRO A 152 -5.50 -0.74 -7.57
C PRO A 152 -5.43 -2.18 -8.08
N ALA A 153 -4.23 -2.76 -8.16
CA ALA A 153 -4.05 -4.15 -8.60
C ALA A 153 -4.59 -5.14 -7.56
N LEU A 154 -4.25 -4.97 -6.27
CA LEU A 154 -4.80 -5.80 -5.19
C LEU A 154 -6.33 -5.68 -5.13
N PHE A 155 -6.87 -4.45 -5.19
CA PHE A 155 -8.31 -4.23 -5.21
C PHE A 155 -8.99 -4.97 -6.37
N TYR A 156 -8.43 -4.88 -7.58
CA TYR A 156 -8.97 -5.55 -8.77
C TYR A 156 -9.03 -7.07 -8.59
N PHE A 157 -7.96 -7.72 -8.11
CA PHE A 157 -7.92 -9.17 -7.97
C PHE A 157 -8.79 -9.66 -6.81
N CYS A 158 -8.85 -8.96 -5.68
CA CYS A 158 -9.78 -9.27 -4.60
C CYS A 158 -11.24 -9.16 -5.07
N ALA A 159 -11.61 -8.06 -5.73
CA ALA A 159 -12.97 -7.87 -6.26
C ALA A 159 -13.35 -8.92 -7.30
N LYS A 160 -12.43 -9.31 -8.19
CA LYS A 160 -12.63 -10.39 -9.18
C LYS A 160 -12.87 -11.74 -8.52
N ALA A 161 -12.27 -11.97 -7.34
CA ALA A 161 -12.49 -13.17 -6.53
C ALA A 161 -13.76 -13.09 -5.66
N GLY A 162 -14.47 -11.97 -5.66
CA GLY A 162 -15.69 -11.74 -4.87
C GLY A 162 -15.43 -11.34 -3.42
N TYR A 163 -14.23 -10.80 -3.13
CA TYR A 163 -13.84 -10.27 -1.83
C TYR A 163 -13.74 -8.75 -1.82
N ALA A 164 -14.13 -8.13 -0.72
CA ALA A 164 -13.81 -6.75 -0.43
C ALA A 164 -12.38 -6.66 0.12
N LEU A 165 -11.62 -5.65 -0.29
CA LEU A 165 -10.30 -5.35 0.27
C LEU A 165 -10.43 -4.28 1.34
N LEU A 166 -10.08 -4.61 2.59
CA LEU A 166 -10.04 -3.69 3.72
C LEU A 166 -8.58 -3.30 3.97
N ILE A 167 -8.29 -2.01 3.92
CA ILE A 167 -6.92 -1.49 4.08
C ILE A 167 -6.75 -0.99 5.50
N TYR A 168 -5.80 -1.56 6.23
CA TYR A 168 -5.41 -1.19 7.58
C TYR A 168 -4.05 -0.52 7.54
N VAL A 169 -4.06 0.77 7.76
CA VAL A 169 -2.83 1.58 7.87
C VAL A 169 -2.72 2.06 9.29
N ASN A 170 -1.66 1.68 9.96
CA ASN A 170 -1.40 2.15 11.31
C ASN A 170 0.10 2.18 11.57
N ASP A 171 0.52 3.17 12.34
CA ASP A 171 1.87 3.24 12.89
C ASP A 171 1.99 2.20 14.02
N PHE A 172 2.11 0.94 13.60
CA PHE A 172 2.29 -0.18 14.53
C PHE A 172 3.66 -0.05 15.20
N HIS A 173 3.67 -0.10 16.53
CA HIS A 173 4.92 -0.01 17.28
C HIS A 173 5.48 -1.38 17.65
N THR A 174 4.62 -2.38 17.75
CA THR A 174 5.02 -3.73 18.15
C THR A 174 4.38 -4.80 17.26
N SER A 175 5.00 -5.99 17.23
CA SER A 175 4.42 -7.17 16.61
C SER A 175 3.02 -7.49 17.14
N ARG A 176 2.81 -7.33 18.44
CA ARG A 176 1.53 -7.61 19.09
C ARG A 176 0.42 -6.67 18.64
N ASP A 177 0.73 -5.41 18.34
CA ASP A 177 -0.25 -4.46 17.80
C ASP A 177 -0.76 -4.92 16.43
N VAL A 178 0.15 -5.41 15.57
CA VAL A 178 -0.20 -5.96 14.26
C VAL A 178 -1.09 -7.19 14.41
N ALA A 179 -0.71 -8.13 15.28
CA ALA A 179 -1.49 -9.34 15.52
C ALA A 179 -2.89 -9.03 16.07
N GLN A 180 -3.00 -8.10 17.01
CA GLN A 180 -4.28 -7.66 17.56
C GLN A 180 -5.16 -6.99 16.50
N ALA A 181 -4.57 -6.17 15.61
CA ALA A 181 -5.30 -5.60 14.49
C ALA A 181 -5.88 -6.69 13.59
N VAL A 182 -5.07 -7.67 13.18
CA VAL A 182 -5.53 -8.80 12.36
C VAL A 182 -6.65 -9.57 13.06
N LEU A 183 -6.47 -9.90 14.35
CA LEU A 183 -7.44 -10.68 15.13
C LEU A 183 -8.76 -9.96 15.43
N SER A 184 -8.74 -8.62 15.49
CA SER A 184 -9.94 -7.80 15.75
C SER A 184 -10.76 -7.51 14.50
N CYS A 185 -10.21 -7.77 13.31
CA CYS A 185 -10.86 -7.52 12.04
C CYS A 185 -11.75 -8.67 11.62
N ASN A 186 -12.87 -8.36 10.97
CA ASN A 186 -13.76 -9.34 10.38
C ASN A 186 -13.29 -9.68 8.95
N ILE A 187 -12.26 -10.51 8.83
CA ILE A 187 -11.58 -10.87 7.58
C ILE A 187 -11.42 -12.39 7.49
N ASP A 188 -11.35 -12.91 6.27
CA ASP A 188 -11.13 -14.33 5.98
C ASP A 188 -9.64 -14.67 5.80
N GLY A 189 -8.83 -13.64 5.54
CA GLY A 189 -7.39 -13.77 5.41
C GLY A 189 -6.72 -12.39 5.29
N ALA A 190 -5.39 -12.35 5.44
CA ALA A 190 -4.61 -11.12 5.45
C ALA A 190 -3.47 -11.13 4.43
N ILE A 191 -3.29 -10.02 3.73
CA ILE A 191 -2.10 -9.70 2.95
C ILE A 191 -1.23 -8.76 3.80
N MET A 192 0.04 -9.11 3.96
CA MET A 192 0.96 -8.43 4.86
C MET A 192 2.08 -7.73 4.06
N LEU A 193 2.18 -6.43 4.25
CA LEU A 193 3.28 -5.55 3.85
C LEU A 193 3.75 -4.76 5.09
N ASN A 194 3.94 -5.48 6.19
CA ASN A 194 4.35 -4.96 7.48
C ASN A 194 5.39 -5.89 8.10
N GLY A 195 6.62 -5.40 8.24
CA GLY A 195 7.76 -6.16 8.73
C GLY A 195 7.77 -6.46 10.23
N LEU A 196 6.81 -5.96 11.03
CA LEU A 196 6.88 -6.03 12.49
C LEU A 196 6.41 -7.35 13.10
N ILE A 197 5.43 -8.05 12.48
CA ILE A 197 4.83 -9.24 13.08
C ILE A 197 5.84 -10.40 13.21
N THR A 198 5.98 -10.96 14.42
CA THR A 198 6.90 -12.07 14.73
C THR A 198 6.26 -13.42 14.41
N GLU A 199 7.09 -14.48 14.35
CA GLU A 199 6.58 -15.84 14.15
C GLU A 199 5.63 -16.28 15.27
N GLU A 200 5.86 -15.85 16.53
CA GLU A 200 4.97 -16.18 17.65
C GLU A 200 3.58 -15.59 17.44
N ASP A 201 3.51 -14.32 17.05
CA ASP A 201 2.24 -13.65 16.77
C ASP A 201 1.55 -14.19 15.52
N ILE A 202 2.34 -14.60 14.50
CA ILE A 202 1.81 -15.31 13.33
C ILE A 202 1.12 -16.63 13.74
N ARG A 203 1.77 -17.42 14.64
CA ARG A 203 1.15 -18.66 15.15
C ARG A 203 -0.17 -18.37 15.87
N LEU A 204 -0.23 -17.29 16.64
CA LEU A 204 -1.47 -16.87 17.33
C LEU A 204 -2.59 -16.53 16.35
N VAL A 205 -2.28 -15.81 15.27
CA VAL A 205 -3.26 -15.48 14.22
C VAL A 205 -3.73 -16.75 13.49
N ASN A 206 -2.80 -17.64 13.12
CA ASN A 206 -3.12 -18.90 12.44
C ASN A 206 -3.98 -19.83 13.29
N GLN A 207 -3.79 -19.87 14.62
CA GLN A 207 -4.65 -20.64 15.54
C GLN A 207 -6.12 -20.17 15.52
N ARG A 208 -6.38 -18.96 15.05
CA ARG A 208 -7.75 -18.44 14.85
C ARG A 208 -8.30 -18.70 13.45
N GLY A 209 -7.53 -19.42 12.61
CA GLY A 209 -7.95 -19.79 11.25
C GLY A 209 -7.87 -18.64 10.24
N ILE A 210 -7.03 -17.62 10.50
CA ILE A 210 -6.80 -16.50 9.58
C ILE A 210 -5.46 -16.73 8.87
N PRO A 211 -5.46 -17.20 7.61
CA PRO A 211 -4.26 -17.36 6.82
C PRO A 211 -3.67 -16.00 6.41
N MET A 212 -2.36 -15.98 6.22
CA MET A 212 -1.63 -14.77 5.85
C MET A 212 -0.73 -15.00 4.64
N VAL A 213 -0.66 -14.00 3.76
CA VAL A 213 0.32 -13.95 2.66
C VAL A 213 1.22 -12.74 2.85
N PHE A 214 2.53 -12.98 2.88
CA PHE A 214 3.56 -11.96 3.02
C PHE A 214 4.11 -11.58 1.64
N MET A 215 4.17 -10.28 1.38
CA MET A 215 4.72 -9.71 0.13
C MET A 215 6.09 -9.04 0.36
N ASP A 216 6.56 -8.98 1.60
CA ASP A 216 7.75 -8.25 2.03
C ASP A 216 8.84 -9.13 2.67
N ARG A 217 8.56 -10.42 2.93
CA ARG A 217 9.52 -11.31 3.56
C ARG A 217 9.19 -12.80 3.40
N ASN A 218 10.24 -13.62 3.54
CA ASN A 218 10.16 -15.07 3.46
C ASN A 218 9.86 -15.67 4.83
N ILE A 219 8.67 -16.27 4.99
CA ILE A 219 8.23 -16.96 6.20
C ILE A 219 7.74 -18.35 5.84
N ARG A 220 8.24 -19.37 6.52
CA ARG A 220 7.82 -20.78 6.34
C ARG A 220 7.10 -21.26 7.57
N MET A 221 5.77 -21.12 7.56
CA MET A 221 4.91 -21.59 8.65
C MET A 221 3.59 -22.11 8.07
N PRO A 222 2.92 -23.07 8.75
CA PRO A 222 1.55 -23.45 8.38
C PRO A 222 0.62 -22.23 8.31
N GLY A 223 -0.29 -22.19 7.34
CA GLY A 223 -1.23 -21.08 7.15
C GLY A 223 -0.59 -19.77 6.66
N THR A 224 0.70 -19.79 6.24
CA THR A 224 1.36 -18.62 5.65
C THR A 224 1.87 -18.92 4.25
N GLY A 225 1.65 -17.99 3.32
CA GLY A 225 2.27 -17.98 2.00
C GLY A 225 3.16 -16.76 1.81
N CYS A 226 4.06 -16.82 0.84
CA CYS A 226 4.93 -15.71 0.50
C CYS A 226 4.97 -15.50 -1.01
N VAL A 227 4.84 -14.25 -1.42
CA VAL A 227 5.09 -13.83 -2.81
C VAL A 227 6.15 -12.73 -2.76
N LEU A 228 7.29 -12.98 -3.38
CA LEU A 228 8.48 -12.16 -3.24
C LEU A 228 8.99 -11.72 -4.61
N ILE A 229 9.76 -10.65 -4.63
CA ILE A 229 10.46 -10.17 -5.82
C ILE A 229 11.82 -10.87 -5.92
N ASP A 230 12.22 -11.29 -7.12
CA ASP A 230 13.59 -11.73 -7.38
C ASP A 230 14.55 -10.54 -7.42
N ASN A 231 14.80 -9.98 -6.22
CA ASN A 231 15.67 -8.83 -6.04
C ASN A 231 17.10 -9.11 -6.54
N GLY A 232 17.53 -10.38 -6.46
CA GLY A 232 18.87 -10.80 -6.85
C GLY A 232 19.11 -10.60 -8.33
N SER A 233 18.29 -11.18 -9.19
CA SER A 233 18.44 -11.12 -10.63
C SER A 233 18.30 -9.70 -11.17
N GLY A 234 17.30 -8.93 -10.70
CA GLY A 234 17.08 -7.57 -11.18
C GLY A 234 18.24 -6.62 -10.85
N THR A 235 18.78 -6.68 -9.63
CA THR A 235 19.91 -5.83 -9.25
C THR A 235 21.21 -6.26 -9.94
N HIS A 236 21.39 -7.56 -10.14
CA HIS A 236 22.53 -8.06 -10.91
C HIS A 236 22.50 -7.52 -12.35
N GLU A 237 21.35 -7.59 -13.04
CA GLU A 237 21.18 -7.04 -14.39
C GLU A 237 21.52 -5.54 -14.47
N GLN A 238 21.20 -4.74 -13.44
CA GLN A 238 21.55 -3.32 -13.38
C GLN A 238 23.08 -3.12 -13.42
N VAL A 239 23.81 -3.85 -12.57
CA VAL A 239 25.28 -3.74 -12.48
C VAL A 239 25.93 -4.28 -13.75
N GLU A 240 25.48 -5.41 -14.27
CA GLU A 240 25.93 -6.00 -15.54
C GLU A 240 25.78 -5.02 -16.69
N TYR A 241 24.60 -4.40 -16.83
CA TYR A 241 24.33 -3.40 -17.85
C TYR A 241 25.27 -2.19 -17.73
N LEU A 242 25.48 -1.68 -16.52
CA LEU A 242 26.42 -0.58 -16.28
C LEU A 242 27.86 -0.96 -16.62
N TYR A 243 28.28 -2.18 -16.25
CA TYR A 243 29.61 -2.68 -16.59
C TYR A 243 29.83 -2.72 -18.10
N HIS A 244 28.87 -3.27 -18.86
CA HIS A 244 28.95 -3.39 -20.32
C HIS A 244 28.80 -2.04 -21.04
N THR A 245 28.16 -1.05 -20.42
CA THR A 245 28.09 0.31 -20.95
C THR A 245 29.28 1.20 -20.52
N GLY A 246 30.28 0.62 -19.85
CA GLY A 246 31.58 1.27 -19.55
C GLY A 246 31.63 2.00 -18.22
N HIS A 247 30.65 1.87 -17.35
CA HIS A 247 30.66 2.43 -15.99
C HIS A 247 31.58 1.62 -15.08
N ARG A 248 32.35 2.28 -14.22
CA ARG A 248 33.32 1.62 -13.34
C ARG A 248 33.20 2.07 -11.89
N ARG A 249 32.83 3.32 -11.65
CA ARG A 249 32.60 3.87 -10.31
C ARG A 249 31.11 4.04 -10.06
N ILE A 250 30.51 3.12 -9.33
CA ILE A 250 29.05 3.02 -9.18
C ILE A 250 28.67 3.27 -7.71
N ALA A 251 27.78 4.24 -7.49
CA ALA A 251 27.16 4.50 -6.20
C ALA A 251 25.87 3.69 -6.04
N TYR A 252 25.49 3.40 -4.82
CA TYR A 252 24.25 2.70 -4.50
C TYR A 252 23.40 3.45 -3.47
N MET A 253 22.12 3.62 -3.76
CA MET A 253 21.13 4.20 -2.85
C MET A 253 20.33 3.09 -2.19
N ILE A 254 20.59 2.86 -0.89
CA ILE A 254 20.08 1.74 -0.09
C ILE A 254 18.64 2.04 0.35
N GLY A 255 17.77 1.01 0.39
CA GLY A 255 16.43 1.06 0.93
C GLY A 255 16.36 0.97 2.46
N TYR A 256 15.21 0.52 2.99
CA TYR A 256 15.09 0.16 4.40
C TYR A 256 15.77 -1.19 4.69
N GLU A 257 16.06 -1.46 5.97
CA GLU A 257 16.43 -2.78 6.48
C GLU A 257 15.20 -3.71 6.48
N ASN A 258 14.78 -4.13 5.30
CA ASN A 258 13.74 -5.13 5.07
C ASN A 258 14.21 -6.16 4.05
N ASN A 259 13.37 -7.13 3.71
CA ASN A 259 13.74 -8.19 2.76
C ASN A 259 14.17 -7.63 1.40
N ASP A 260 13.45 -6.65 0.87
CA ASP A 260 13.73 -6.08 -0.45
C ASP A 260 14.99 -5.19 -0.42
N GLY A 261 15.09 -4.29 0.57
CA GLY A 261 16.26 -3.43 0.72
C GLY A 261 17.55 -4.23 0.92
N ASN A 262 17.54 -5.17 1.86
CA ASN A 262 18.68 -6.04 2.14
C ASN A 262 19.01 -6.98 0.98
N GLY A 263 17.97 -7.52 0.30
CA GLY A 263 18.14 -8.39 -0.86
C GLY A 263 18.77 -7.67 -2.04
N ARG A 264 18.30 -6.45 -2.36
CA ARG A 264 18.85 -5.62 -3.43
C ARG A 264 20.27 -5.16 -3.12
N GLU A 265 20.56 -4.72 -1.87
CA GLU A 265 21.92 -4.34 -1.45
C GLU A 265 22.90 -5.51 -1.54
N ALA A 266 22.53 -6.69 -1.01
CA ALA A 266 23.37 -7.87 -1.06
C ALA A 266 23.67 -8.29 -2.52
N ALA A 267 22.67 -8.22 -3.40
CA ALA A 267 22.84 -8.51 -4.82
C ALA A 267 23.74 -7.48 -5.52
N PHE A 268 23.61 -6.20 -5.19
CA PHE A 268 24.49 -5.14 -5.70
C PHE A 268 25.95 -5.41 -5.31
N ARG A 269 26.22 -5.65 -4.04
CA ARG A 269 27.57 -5.94 -3.54
C ARG A 269 28.18 -7.15 -4.24
N LYS A 270 27.40 -8.24 -4.38
CA LYS A 270 27.83 -9.45 -5.07
C LYS A 270 28.14 -9.20 -6.54
N ALA A 271 27.30 -8.46 -7.25
CA ALA A 271 27.53 -8.15 -8.67
C ALA A 271 28.75 -7.23 -8.84
N MET A 272 28.97 -6.24 -7.97
CA MET A 272 30.19 -5.41 -7.98
C MET A 272 31.45 -6.26 -7.84
N GLU A 273 31.44 -7.23 -6.93
CA GLU A 273 32.55 -8.19 -6.75
C GLU A 273 32.76 -9.07 -8.00
N GLU A 274 31.68 -9.63 -8.57
CA GLU A 274 31.72 -10.50 -9.73
C GLU A 274 32.32 -9.81 -10.96
N PHE A 275 32.00 -8.53 -11.19
CA PHE A 275 32.54 -7.74 -12.30
C PHE A 275 33.86 -7.03 -11.97
N GLY A 276 34.45 -7.28 -10.78
CA GLY A 276 35.69 -6.65 -10.34
C GLY A 276 35.60 -5.13 -10.21
N LEU A 277 34.43 -4.62 -9.86
CA LEU A 277 34.19 -3.19 -9.68
C LEU A 277 34.48 -2.76 -8.24
N PRO A 278 35.04 -1.55 -8.00
CA PRO A 278 35.34 -1.08 -6.66
C PRO A 278 34.07 -0.79 -5.86
N LEU A 279 34.01 -1.32 -4.64
CA LEU A 279 32.95 -0.98 -3.70
C LEU A 279 33.46 0.05 -2.70
N GLU A 280 33.13 1.33 -2.94
CA GLU A 280 33.56 2.44 -2.10
C GLU A 280 32.51 2.70 -1.00
N PRO A 281 32.87 2.62 0.30
CA PRO A 281 31.88 2.82 1.38
C PRO A 281 31.15 4.15 1.35
N GLU A 282 31.82 5.23 0.90
CA GLU A 282 31.26 6.57 0.77
C GLU A 282 30.23 6.71 -0.36
N LEU A 283 30.20 5.75 -1.28
CA LEU A 283 29.20 5.67 -2.35
C LEU A 283 27.99 4.80 -1.99
N MET A 284 27.97 4.22 -0.79
CA MET A 284 26.84 3.45 -0.25
C MET A 284 25.99 4.38 0.63
N MET A 285 24.90 4.92 0.08
CA MET A 285 24.09 5.96 0.71
C MET A 285 22.74 5.42 1.18
N GLN A 286 22.30 5.79 2.39
CA GLN A 286 20.97 5.42 2.90
C GLN A 286 19.88 6.30 2.28
N GLY A 287 19.02 5.71 1.45
CA GLY A 287 17.91 6.42 0.79
C GLY A 287 16.55 6.16 1.41
N LEU A 288 16.41 5.06 2.18
CA LEU A 288 15.21 4.72 2.95
C LEU A 288 13.91 4.70 2.11
N PHE A 289 13.99 4.24 0.85
CA PHE A 289 12.89 4.27 -0.12
C PHE A 289 12.16 5.64 -0.17
N ASN A 290 12.91 6.74 0.05
CA ASN A 290 12.34 8.07 0.15
C ASN A 290 13.05 9.05 -0.80
N GLU A 291 12.27 9.72 -1.64
CA GLU A 291 12.75 10.68 -2.64
C GLU A 291 13.59 11.80 -2.02
N LYS A 292 13.08 12.41 -0.92
CA LYS A 292 13.75 13.57 -0.29
C LYS A 292 15.06 13.18 0.38
N VAL A 293 15.13 11.98 0.97
CA VAL A 293 16.35 11.46 1.59
C VAL A 293 17.39 11.22 0.50
N ALA A 294 17.01 10.57 -0.60
CA ALA A 294 17.89 10.33 -1.75
C ALA A 294 18.38 11.65 -2.36
N TYR A 295 17.49 12.62 -2.59
CA TYR A 295 17.82 13.96 -3.07
C TYR A 295 18.89 14.64 -2.21
N ASN A 296 18.69 14.66 -0.88
CA ASN A 296 19.64 15.30 0.04
C ASN A 296 21.01 14.62 0.05
N ASN A 297 21.03 13.29 0.03
CA ASN A 297 22.27 12.52 0.01
C ASN A 297 23.08 12.74 -1.26
N VAL A 298 22.45 12.81 -2.42
CA VAL A 298 23.12 13.11 -3.68
C VAL A 298 23.68 14.52 -3.69
N ARG A 299 22.98 15.52 -3.18
CA ARG A 299 23.51 16.88 -3.03
C ARG A 299 24.76 16.93 -2.16
N VAL A 300 24.73 16.19 -1.03
CA VAL A 300 25.90 16.08 -0.15
C VAL A 300 27.05 15.36 -0.85
N LEU A 301 26.77 14.28 -1.58
CA LEU A 301 27.76 13.53 -2.35
C LEU A 301 28.45 14.46 -3.39
N ILE A 302 27.66 15.15 -4.22
CA ILE A 302 28.18 16.06 -5.25
C ILE A 302 29.01 17.19 -4.62
N GLY A 303 28.54 17.78 -3.51
CA GLY A 303 29.23 18.88 -2.84
C GLY A 303 30.54 18.50 -2.15
N ARG A 304 30.80 17.21 -1.89
CA ARG A 304 32.00 16.73 -1.18
C ARG A 304 33.02 16.00 -2.05
N GLN A 305 32.62 15.57 -3.24
CA GLN A 305 33.45 14.70 -4.07
C GLN A 305 34.19 15.50 -5.13
N GLU A 306 35.53 15.34 -5.21
CA GLU A 306 36.33 15.82 -6.33
C GLU A 306 36.06 15.03 -7.62
N ARG A 307 35.62 13.77 -7.48
CA ARG A 307 35.26 12.88 -8.58
C ARG A 307 33.90 12.25 -8.33
N LEU A 308 32.98 12.49 -9.24
CA LEU A 308 31.62 11.93 -9.19
C LEU A 308 31.60 10.43 -9.53
N PRO A 309 30.59 9.67 -9.07
CA PRO A 309 30.34 8.33 -9.58
C PRO A 309 29.94 8.40 -11.06
N ASP A 310 30.22 7.33 -11.81
CA ASP A 310 29.77 7.20 -13.19
C ASP A 310 28.25 6.94 -13.26
N ALA A 311 27.71 6.25 -12.25
CA ALA A 311 26.30 5.96 -12.11
C ALA A 311 25.87 5.86 -10.64
N ILE A 312 24.55 6.06 -10.41
CA ILE A 312 23.87 5.77 -9.14
C ILE A 312 22.80 4.72 -9.41
N VAL A 313 22.92 3.57 -8.77
CA VAL A 313 21.89 2.54 -8.74
C VAL A 313 21.02 2.76 -7.51
N CYS A 314 19.73 2.91 -7.68
CA CYS A 314 18.77 3.13 -6.61
C CYS A 314 17.94 1.89 -6.36
N ALA A 315 17.72 1.54 -5.10
CA ALA A 315 16.87 0.41 -4.72
C ALA A 315 15.36 0.67 -4.98
N SER A 316 14.96 1.86 -5.48
CA SER A 316 13.60 2.13 -5.99
C SER A 316 13.59 3.28 -6.99
N ASP A 317 12.53 3.35 -7.80
CA ASP A 317 12.30 4.47 -8.73
C ASP A 317 12.08 5.79 -8.00
N GLU A 318 11.41 5.77 -6.85
CA GLU A 318 11.17 6.97 -6.05
C GLU A 318 12.49 7.62 -5.62
N MET A 319 13.44 6.82 -5.14
CA MET A 319 14.79 7.33 -4.81
C MET A 319 15.54 7.78 -6.06
N ALA A 320 15.39 7.07 -7.19
CA ALA A 320 16.04 7.45 -8.45
C ALA A 320 15.57 8.84 -8.94
N ILE A 321 14.27 9.14 -8.83
CA ILE A 321 13.74 10.48 -9.14
C ILE A 321 14.36 11.53 -8.21
N GLY A 322 14.48 11.26 -6.92
CA GLY A 322 15.17 12.16 -5.99
C GLY A 322 16.63 12.41 -6.38
N CYS A 323 17.35 11.37 -6.81
CA CYS A 323 18.71 11.49 -7.32
C CYS A 323 18.78 12.36 -8.59
N MET A 324 17.90 12.12 -9.57
CA MET A 324 17.85 12.89 -10.81
C MET A 324 17.56 14.38 -10.55
N ASN A 325 16.59 14.67 -9.69
CA ASN A 325 16.26 16.04 -9.29
C ASN A 325 17.45 16.73 -8.61
N ALA A 326 18.17 16.04 -7.73
CA ALA A 326 19.36 16.60 -7.08
C ALA A 326 20.50 16.90 -8.07
N ILE A 327 20.76 16.00 -9.02
CA ILE A 327 21.77 16.17 -10.07
C ILE A 327 21.42 17.41 -10.91
N HIS A 328 20.17 17.52 -11.35
CA HIS A 328 19.69 18.66 -12.13
C HIS A 328 19.82 19.98 -11.37
N ASP A 329 19.40 20.04 -10.10
CA ASP A 329 19.45 21.25 -9.28
C ASP A 329 20.89 21.70 -8.95
N MET A 330 21.85 20.78 -9.06
CA MET A 330 23.28 21.07 -8.97
C MET A 330 23.91 21.50 -10.32
N GLY A 331 23.10 21.72 -11.36
CA GLY A 331 23.51 22.16 -12.69
C GLY A 331 24.21 21.09 -13.52
N MET A 332 23.91 19.81 -13.24
CA MET A 332 24.49 18.65 -13.92
C MET A 332 23.41 17.89 -14.71
N GLU A 333 23.84 17.02 -15.60
CA GLU A 333 22.96 16.30 -16.52
C GLU A 333 22.92 14.80 -16.26
N VAL A 334 21.71 14.24 -16.30
CA VAL A 334 21.46 12.81 -16.41
C VAL A 334 21.09 12.51 -17.85
N PRO A 335 21.77 11.57 -18.53
CA PRO A 335 22.88 10.73 -18.09
C PRO A 335 24.27 11.30 -18.35
N GLY A 336 24.39 12.56 -18.82
CA GLY A 336 25.64 13.17 -19.29
C GLY A 336 26.78 13.09 -18.26
N ASP A 337 26.54 13.61 -17.07
CA ASP A 337 27.51 13.61 -15.97
C ASP A 337 27.39 12.34 -15.12
N VAL A 338 26.18 11.95 -14.72
CA VAL A 338 25.92 10.78 -13.90
C VAL A 338 24.73 10.01 -14.45
N SER A 339 24.89 8.71 -14.69
CA SER A 339 23.78 7.81 -15.04
C SER A 339 22.98 7.43 -13.80
N VAL A 340 21.65 7.23 -13.94
CA VAL A 340 20.77 6.85 -12.83
C VAL A 340 19.89 5.65 -13.22
N LEU A 341 19.81 4.65 -12.33
CA LEU A 341 18.93 3.50 -12.48
C LEU A 341 18.01 3.37 -11.27
N GLY A 342 16.77 2.98 -11.53
CA GLY A 342 15.75 2.70 -10.51
C GLY A 342 15.38 1.22 -10.42
N PHE A 343 14.37 0.93 -9.60
CA PHE A 343 13.74 -0.37 -9.44
C PHE A 343 12.25 -0.14 -9.19
N ASP A 344 11.36 -0.95 -9.73
CA ASP A 344 9.90 -1.05 -9.61
C ASP A 344 9.12 -0.73 -10.90
N ASN A 345 9.73 -0.07 -11.90
CA ASN A 345 9.10 0.33 -13.16
C ASN A 345 7.79 1.13 -12.96
N LEU A 346 7.82 2.11 -12.07
CA LEU A 346 6.67 2.97 -11.77
C LEU A 346 6.41 3.97 -12.91
N ALA A 347 5.14 4.38 -13.05
CA ALA A 347 4.72 5.34 -14.07
C ALA A 347 5.50 6.66 -14.04
N ILE A 348 5.94 7.12 -12.85
CA ILE A 348 6.75 8.32 -12.69
C ILE A 348 8.08 8.22 -13.46
N GLY A 349 8.67 7.03 -13.60
CA GLY A 349 9.90 6.80 -14.35
C GLY A 349 9.73 6.95 -15.87
N GLU A 350 8.51 6.83 -16.40
CA GLU A 350 8.18 7.13 -17.79
C GLU A 350 7.85 8.61 -18.03
N MET A 351 7.45 9.32 -16.99
CA MET A 351 7.03 10.73 -17.05
C MET A 351 8.19 11.68 -16.84
N CYS A 352 9.28 11.24 -16.22
CA CYS A 352 10.48 12.08 -16.01
C CYS A 352 11.30 12.25 -17.29
N GLU A 353 12.15 13.28 -17.32
CA GLU A 353 13.11 13.53 -18.41
C GLU A 353 14.52 13.68 -17.82
N PRO A 354 15.47 12.82 -18.24
CA PRO A 354 15.30 11.67 -19.16
C PRO A 354 14.47 10.54 -18.53
N LYS A 355 13.82 9.73 -19.38
CA LYS A 355 13.06 8.56 -18.91
C LYS A 355 13.95 7.58 -18.17
N LEU A 356 13.50 7.10 -17.02
CA LEU A 356 14.28 6.29 -16.10
C LEU A 356 14.45 4.84 -16.58
N THR A 357 15.68 4.38 -16.68
CA THR A 357 16.08 2.98 -16.80
C THR A 357 15.85 2.32 -15.43
N THR A 358 15.09 1.22 -15.39
CA THR A 358 14.62 0.63 -14.14
C THR A 358 14.40 -0.87 -14.26
N VAL A 359 14.22 -1.57 -13.14
CA VAL A 359 13.87 -2.98 -13.10
C VAL A 359 12.36 -3.13 -12.95
N ASP A 360 11.75 -3.93 -13.83
CA ASP A 360 10.34 -4.32 -13.80
C ASP A 360 10.17 -5.72 -13.21
N TYR A 361 9.14 -5.92 -12.39
CA TYR A 361 8.74 -7.23 -11.89
C TYR A 361 7.25 -7.52 -12.07
N ASP A 362 6.54 -6.71 -12.88
CA ASP A 362 5.10 -6.82 -13.13
C ASP A 362 4.28 -6.79 -11.83
N ILE A 363 4.10 -5.59 -11.28
CA ILE A 363 3.32 -5.34 -10.05
C ILE A 363 1.93 -6.01 -10.12
N SER A 364 1.29 -6.00 -11.28
CA SER A 364 -0.03 -6.62 -11.46
C SER A 364 0.02 -8.13 -11.25
N ARG A 365 1.02 -8.81 -11.83
CA ARG A 365 1.27 -10.23 -11.62
C ARG A 365 1.61 -10.54 -10.16
N PHE A 366 2.46 -9.72 -9.54
CA PHE A 366 2.85 -9.83 -8.13
C PHE A 366 1.63 -9.80 -7.20
N CYS A 367 0.74 -8.81 -7.39
CA CYS A 367 -0.51 -8.70 -6.63
C CYS A 367 -1.45 -9.88 -6.90
N ARG A 368 -1.57 -10.32 -8.15
CA ARG A 368 -2.39 -11.47 -8.53
C ARG A 368 -1.93 -12.73 -7.81
N MET A 369 -0.63 -13.01 -7.81
CA MET A 369 -0.05 -14.19 -7.14
C MET A 369 -0.34 -14.16 -5.64
N ALA A 370 -0.25 -12.97 -4.98
CA ALA A 370 -0.54 -12.83 -3.56
C ALA A 370 -2.01 -13.13 -3.24
N VAL A 371 -2.95 -12.63 -4.05
CA VAL A 371 -4.38 -12.90 -3.87
C VAL A 371 -4.69 -14.38 -4.15
N GLU A 372 -4.18 -14.96 -5.23
CA GLU A 372 -4.38 -16.38 -5.58
C GLU A 372 -3.87 -17.31 -4.47
N GLU A 373 -2.69 -17.04 -3.91
CA GLU A 373 -2.14 -17.80 -2.79
C GLU A 373 -2.98 -17.67 -1.52
N LEU A 374 -3.44 -16.45 -1.20
CA LEU A 374 -4.30 -16.25 -0.04
C LEU A 374 -5.63 -16.99 -0.19
N LEU A 375 -6.25 -16.97 -1.37
CA LEU A 375 -7.50 -17.69 -1.64
C LEU A 375 -7.33 -19.20 -1.51
N ARG A 376 -6.18 -19.74 -1.92
CA ARG A 376 -5.83 -21.15 -1.75
C ARG A 376 -5.78 -21.52 -0.26
N LEU A 377 -5.15 -20.68 0.57
CA LEU A 377 -5.05 -20.89 2.00
C LEU A 377 -6.40 -20.67 2.73
N ILE A 378 -7.24 -19.75 2.28
CA ILE A 378 -8.61 -19.57 2.82
C ILE A 378 -9.46 -20.82 2.55
N ALA A 379 -9.30 -21.44 1.38
CA ALA A 379 -10.03 -22.64 1.02
C ALA A 379 -9.63 -23.86 1.87
N ASP A 380 -8.37 -23.97 2.26
CA ASP A 380 -7.83 -25.01 3.14
C ASP A 380 -6.67 -24.47 4.00
N PRO A 381 -6.96 -23.95 5.21
CA PRO A 381 -5.95 -23.39 6.10
C PRO A 381 -4.93 -24.42 6.65
N THR A 382 -5.15 -25.71 6.42
CA THR A 382 -4.21 -26.75 6.85
C THR A 382 -3.06 -26.97 5.89
N GLN A 383 -3.16 -26.44 4.66
CA GLN A 383 -2.10 -26.52 3.68
C GLN A 383 -0.90 -25.66 4.07
N GLU A 384 0.29 -26.16 3.75
CA GLU A 384 1.49 -25.33 3.76
C GLU A 384 1.40 -24.27 2.66
N GLY A 385 1.74 -23.04 3.01
CA GLY A 385 1.82 -21.96 2.05
C GLY A 385 3.03 -22.11 1.13
N SER A 386 2.90 -21.63 -0.09
CA SER A 386 3.98 -21.62 -1.06
C SER A 386 4.85 -20.36 -0.90
N ILE A 387 6.13 -20.47 -1.29
CA ILE A 387 7.01 -19.33 -1.51
C ILE A 387 7.18 -19.21 -3.01
N GLN A 388 6.70 -18.10 -3.56
CA GLN A 388 6.73 -17.80 -4.97
C GLN A 388 7.56 -16.55 -5.23
N TYR A 389 8.27 -16.52 -6.35
CA TYR A 389 9.05 -15.35 -6.77
C TYR A 389 8.50 -14.81 -8.09
N THR A 390 8.35 -13.49 -8.18
CA THR A 390 8.13 -12.83 -9.47
C THR A 390 9.47 -12.54 -10.10
N ALA A 391 9.60 -12.90 -11.39
CA ALA A 391 10.81 -12.61 -12.17
C ALA A 391 10.95 -11.11 -12.42
N THR A 392 12.18 -10.67 -12.53
CA THR A 392 12.56 -9.30 -12.85
C THR A 392 13.17 -9.21 -14.25
N ARG A 393 13.17 -8.00 -14.82
CA ARG A 393 13.86 -7.66 -16.06
C ARG A 393 14.24 -6.19 -16.08
N LEU A 394 15.37 -5.86 -16.65
CA LEU A 394 15.80 -4.47 -16.84
C LEU A 394 15.03 -3.82 -18.02
N ILE A 395 14.44 -2.66 -17.76
CA ILE A 395 13.80 -1.80 -18.76
C ILE A 395 14.75 -0.64 -19.07
N ILE A 396 15.41 -0.74 -20.22
CA ILE A 396 16.37 0.28 -20.66
C ILE A 396 15.62 1.48 -21.26
N ARG A 397 15.94 2.68 -20.75
CA ARG A 397 15.42 3.96 -21.24
C ARG A 397 16.58 4.96 -21.44
N ASN A 398 16.41 6.23 -21.07
CA ASN A 398 17.31 7.32 -21.44
C ASN A 398 18.23 7.79 -20.30
N SER A 399 18.10 7.29 -19.08
CA SER A 399 18.85 7.75 -17.90
C SER A 399 20.25 7.15 -17.75
N VAL A 400 20.73 6.36 -18.73
CA VAL A 400 22.06 5.73 -18.73
C VAL A 400 22.80 6.07 -20.01
N ALA A 401 24.01 6.59 -19.88
CA ALA A 401 24.89 6.93 -21.00
C ALA A 401 25.77 5.72 -21.42
N LEU A 402 26.25 5.74 -22.66
CA LEU A 402 27.29 4.84 -23.12
C LEU A 402 28.68 5.47 -22.86
N ARG A 403 29.55 4.85 -22.07
CA ARG A 403 30.84 5.37 -21.62
C ARG A 403 32.04 4.57 -22.15
N LEU A 404 31.89 3.92 -23.30
CA LEU A 404 32.92 3.03 -23.87
C LEU A 404 34.30 3.69 -24.20
N GLY A 405 34.42 5.01 -24.09
CA GLY A 405 35.66 5.75 -24.39
C GLY A 405 36.65 5.91 -23.22
N ARG A 406 36.36 5.43 -22.00
CA ARG A 406 37.23 5.55 -20.80
C ARG A 406 38.07 4.31 -20.47
N LEU A 407 38.18 3.38 -21.41
CA LEU A 407 39.11 2.24 -21.32
C LEU A 407 40.55 2.74 -21.64
N LYS A 408 41.21 3.40 -20.68
CA LYS A 408 42.65 3.58 -20.67
C LYS A 408 43.19 3.24 -19.28
#